data_16cff6994c093fd5c2000fc00b93b9c6
#
_entry.id   16cff6994c093fd5c2000fc00b93b9c6
#
_cell.length_a   1.000
_cell.length_b   1.000
_cell.length_c   1.000
_cell.angle_alpha   90.00
_cell.angle_beta   90.00
_cell.angle_gamma   90.00
#
_symmetry.space_group_name_H-M   'P 1'
#
loop_
_entity.id
_entity.type
_entity.pdbx_description
1 polymer ?
#
loop_
_entity_poly.entity_id
_entity_poly.type
_entity_poly.pdbx_seq_one_letter_code
_entity_poly.pdbx_strand_id
1 'polypeptide(L)'
;MMTENTIKVFVGCDPNNCDLEQLMVLEHSIRKHTQHPIELHWMQLSHDTASPWYSNQEIAEGWATEKWATPFSGFRWAIPELCNFQGRAIYMDADVVVLCDIAELWSHPMNDDAMVIAKGGKSSARLCTCVWNCEKARQHLPSLKEIREQPESHKKLMQLIKANPLLVQPYQDSYNNIDGEDMAIEQIKILHYSDMGTQFSHKYAVPRLAENHQKHWFDGKIMPHPRQDLIQLFDQYYAEALALGYKPENYIIEPFGHFSKATQINYQGNQVTRSEKDTNWLSQQIRQLKAKFKSKKPTFTLDE
;
A
#
# COMPACT_ATOMS: atom_id res chain seq x y z
N MET A 1 -15.79 -12.57 -23.76
CA MET A 1 -15.01 -13.67 -23.19
C MET A 1 -13.75 -13.05 -22.61
N MET A 2 -13.61 -12.97 -21.27
CA MET A 2 -12.33 -12.59 -20.67
C MET A 2 -11.37 -13.75 -20.94
N THR A 3 -10.24 -13.46 -21.56
CA THR A 3 -9.21 -14.46 -21.82
C THR A 3 -8.61 -14.88 -20.48
N GLU A 4 -8.38 -16.16 -20.26
CA GLU A 4 -7.77 -16.75 -19.04
C GLU A 4 -6.43 -16.14 -18.62
N ASN A 5 -5.87 -15.23 -19.41
CA ASN A 5 -4.55 -14.65 -19.26
C ASN A 5 -4.53 -13.16 -18.85
N THR A 6 -5.67 -12.56 -18.50
CA THR A 6 -5.68 -11.15 -18.05
C THR A 6 -5.26 -11.05 -16.60
N ILE A 7 -4.21 -10.29 -16.33
CA ILE A 7 -3.72 -10.05 -14.97
C ILE A 7 -4.57 -8.96 -14.32
N LYS A 8 -5.26 -9.30 -13.24
CA LYS A 8 -6.06 -8.37 -12.45
C LYS A 8 -5.21 -7.74 -11.35
N VAL A 9 -5.16 -6.42 -11.37
CA VAL A 9 -4.42 -5.63 -10.38
C VAL A 9 -5.37 -4.66 -9.69
N PHE A 10 -5.46 -4.79 -8.38
CA PHE A 10 -6.28 -3.95 -7.51
C PHE A 10 -5.36 -2.98 -6.75
N VAL A 11 -5.65 -1.70 -6.81
CA VAL A 11 -4.84 -0.65 -6.21
C VAL A 11 -5.65 0.11 -5.18
N GLY A 12 -5.17 0.14 -3.94
CA GLY A 12 -5.77 0.95 -2.88
C GLY A 12 -5.39 2.41 -3.03
N CYS A 13 -6.37 3.29 -3.19
CA CYS A 13 -6.16 4.68 -3.55
C CYS A 13 -6.78 5.66 -2.56
N ASP A 14 -6.20 6.84 -2.48
CA ASP A 14 -6.78 7.96 -1.77
C ASP A 14 -8.10 8.42 -2.42
N PRO A 15 -9.17 8.65 -1.63
CA PRO A 15 -10.48 8.98 -2.19
C PRO A 15 -10.66 10.48 -2.48
N ASN A 16 -9.62 11.30 -2.35
CA ASN A 16 -9.70 12.75 -2.50
C ASN A 16 -8.60 13.33 -3.41
N ASN A 17 -8.13 12.53 -4.36
CA ASN A 17 -7.20 12.97 -5.40
C ASN A 17 -5.82 13.40 -4.89
N CYS A 18 -5.35 12.88 -3.76
CA CYS A 18 -4.02 13.22 -3.25
C CYS A 18 -2.88 12.44 -3.93
N ASP A 19 -3.18 11.27 -4.51
CA ASP A 19 -2.19 10.32 -5.02
C ASP A 19 -2.20 10.17 -6.57
N LEU A 20 -2.77 11.14 -7.31
CA LEU A 20 -2.93 11.04 -8.77
C LEU A 20 -1.61 10.79 -9.49
N GLU A 21 -0.53 11.43 -9.07
CA GLU A 21 0.82 11.23 -9.62
C GLU A 21 1.35 9.83 -9.35
N GLN A 22 1.00 9.26 -8.19
CA GLN A 22 1.35 7.87 -7.83
C GLN A 22 0.62 6.91 -8.76
N LEU A 23 -0.70 7.09 -8.96
CA LEU A 23 -1.50 6.26 -9.85
C LEU A 23 -0.98 6.29 -11.28
N MET A 24 -0.64 7.48 -11.78
CA MET A 24 -0.06 7.66 -13.11
C MET A 24 1.26 6.91 -13.27
N VAL A 25 2.18 7.07 -12.32
CA VAL A 25 3.49 6.40 -12.36
C VAL A 25 3.35 4.89 -12.20
N LEU A 26 2.46 4.44 -11.32
CA LEU A 26 2.19 3.02 -11.12
C LEU A 26 1.65 2.37 -12.39
N GLU A 27 0.61 2.93 -13.01
CA GLU A 27 0.05 2.38 -14.25
C GLU A 27 1.09 2.36 -15.37
N HIS A 28 1.80 3.48 -15.58
CA HIS A 28 2.87 3.53 -16.57
C HIS A 28 3.93 2.44 -16.31
N SER A 29 4.39 2.31 -15.06
CA SER A 29 5.42 1.33 -14.70
C SER A 29 4.99 -0.11 -14.96
N ILE A 30 3.75 -0.47 -14.65
CA ILE A 30 3.19 -1.79 -14.95
C ILE A 30 3.19 -2.03 -16.45
N ARG A 31 2.62 -1.11 -17.24
CA ARG A 31 2.47 -1.28 -18.70
C ARG A 31 3.80 -1.21 -19.45
N LYS A 32 4.79 -0.50 -18.93
CA LYS A 32 6.15 -0.45 -19.48
C LYS A 32 6.83 -1.81 -19.45
N HIS A 33 6.62 -2.58 -18.39
CA HIS A 33 7.35 -3.83 -18.16
C HIS A 33 6.55 -5.08 -18.51
N THR A 34 5.23 -4.98 -18.71
CA THR A 34 4.35 -6.13 -18.88
C THR A 34 3.67 -6.11 -20.24
N GLN A 35 3.80 -7.20 -20.99
CA GLN A 35 3.15 -7.40 -22.30
C GLN A 35 1.80 -8.12 -22.19
N HIS A 36 1.48 -8.69 -21.05
CA HIS A 36 0.20 -9.35 -20.80
C HIS A 36 -0.93 -8.32 -20.71
N PRO A 37 -2.17 -8.70 -21.08
CA PRO A 37 -3.34 -7.88 -20.80
C PRO A 37 -3.47 -7.61 -19.30
N ILE A 38 -3.61 -6.33 -18.93
CA ILE A 38 -3.75 -5.87 -17.54
C ILE A 38 -5.11 -5.21 -17.37
N GLU A 39 -5.83 -5.62 -16.33
CA GLU A 39 -7.04 -4.99 -15.84
C GLU A 39 -6.73 -4.31 -14.50
N LEU A 40 -6.74 -2.96 -14.48
CA LEU A 40 -6.50 -2.15 -13.28
C LEU A 40 -7.82 -1.77 -12.63
N HIS A 41 -7.93 -2.03 -11.32
CA HIS A 41 -9.07 -1.67 -10.49
C HIS A 41 -8.63 -0.67 -9.41
N TRP A 42 -9.06 0.58 -9.53
CA TRP A 42 -8.81 1.61 -8.52
C TRP A 42 -9.85 1.48 -7.40
N MET A 43 -9.39 1.22 -6.18
CA MET A 43 -10.24 1.02 -5.01
C MET A 43 -10.27 2.30 -4.17
N GLN A 44 -11.35 3.05 -4.29
CA GLN A 44 -11.51 4.36 -3.67
C GLN A 44 -12.89 4.46 -3.01
N LEU A 45 -12.97 5.04 -1.80
CA LEU A 45 -14.25 5.31 -1.17
C LEU A 45 -15.15 6.12 -2.11
N SER A 46 -16.43 5.78 -2.12
CA SER A 46 -17.43 6.38 -2.99
C SER A 46 -18.75 6.61 -2.27
N HIS A 47 -19.46 7.66 -2.63
CA HIS A 47 -20.85 7.89 -2.20
C HIS A 47 -21.88 7.21 -3.12
N ASP A 48 -21.45 6.63 -4.22
CA ASP A 48 -22.32 5.86 -5.11
C ASP A 48 -22.68 4.52 -4.45
N THR A 49 -23.97 4.33 -4.16
CA THR A 49 -24.50 3.10 -3.55
C THR A 49 -24.29 1.84 -4.39
N ALA A 50 -24.10 1.99 -5.71
CA ALA A 50 -23.79 0.88 -6.61
C ALA A 50 -22.32 0.50 -6.59
N SER A 51 -21.44 1.35 -6.06
CA SER A 51 -20.00 1.08 -5.97
C SER A 51 -19.68 -0.01 -4.95
N PRO A 52 -18.79 -0.96 -5.26
CA PRO A 52 -18.24 -1.87 -4.26
C PRO A 52 -17.56 -1.13 -3.09
N TRP A 53 -17.13 0.11 -3.32
CA TRP A 53 -16.42 0.96 -2.36
C TRP A 53 -17.32 1.98 -1.68
N TYR A 54 -18.63 1.79 -1.75
CA TYR A 54 -19.60 2.67 -1.11
C TYR A 54 -19.41 2.76 0.40
N SER A 55 -19.45 3.98 0.90
CA SER A 55 -19.46 4.28 2.33
C SER A 55 -20.31 5.52 2.60
N ASN A 56 -21.17 5.44 3.59
CA ASN A 56 -21.88 6.57 4.17
C ASN A 56 -21.74 6.49 5.69
N GLN A 57 -20.81 7.26 6.23
CA GLN A 57 -20.48 7.21 7.65
C GLN A 57 -21.54 7.89 8.54
N GLU A 58 -22.38 8.78 7.98
CA GLU A 58 -23.42 9.46 8.73
C GLU A 58 -24.54 8.49 9.18
N ILE A 59 -24.81 7.50 8.33
CA ILE A 59 -25.83 6.48 8.59
C ILE A 59 -25.23 5.09 8.86
N ALA A 60 -23.91 4.99 8.99
CA ALA A 60 -23.17 3.76 9.23
C ALA A 60 -23.44 2.65 8.18
N GLU A 61 -23.50 3.03 6.91
CA GLU A 61 -23.65 2.10 5.79
C GLU A 61 -22.37 1.99 4.96
N GLY A 62 -22.15 0.81 4.39
CA GLY A 62 -20.99 0.54 3.53
C GLY A 62 -19.71 0.28 4.32
N TRP A 63 -18.59 0.83 3.86
CA TRP A 63 -17.29 0.58 4.47
C TRP A 63 -17.10 1.37 5.77
N ALA A 64 -16.88 0.65 6.87
CA ALA A 64 -16.53 1.21 8.18
C ALA A 64 -14.99 1.35 8.29
N THR A 65 -14.48 2.58 8.22
CA THR A 65 -13.05 2.88 8.10
C THR A 65 -12.38 3.37 9.39
N GLU A 66 -13.12 3.52 10.48
CA GLU A 66 -12.70 4.21 11.72
C GLU A 66 -11.46 3.59 12.37
N LYS A 67 -11.24 2.30 12.12
CA LYS A 67 -10.09 1.56 12.67
C LYS A 67 -8.96 1.34 11.66
N TRP A 68 -9.05 1.93 10.48
CA TRP A 68 -8.03 1.78 9.44
C TRP A 68 -6.93 2.84 9.58
N ALA A 69 -5.71 2.47 9.20
CA ALA A 69 -4.59 3.41 9.16
C ALA A 69 -4.65 4.36 7.95
N THR A 70 -5.17 3.86 6.81
CA THR A 70 -5.38 4.63 5.58
C THR A 70 -6.81 4.40 5.09
N PRO A 71 -7.37 5.26 4.22
CA PRO A 71 -8.74 5.14 3.74
C PRO A 71 -9.01 3.89 2.89
N PHE A 72 -7.98 3.12 2.56
CA PHE A 72 -8.07 1.93 1.69
C PHE A 72 -7.49 0.65 2.33
N SER A 73 -6.94 0.70 3.54
CA SER A 73 -6.25 -0.45 4.15
C SER A 73 -7.07 -1.74 4.20
N GLY A 74 -8.38 -1.63 4.38
CA GLY A 74 -9.29 -2.78 4.45
C GLY A 74 -9.74 -3.32 3.09
N PHE A 75 -9.62 -2.58 2.02
CA PHE A 75 -10.12 -2.98 0.71
C PHE A 75 -9.48 -4.25 0.16
N ARG A 76 -8.21 -4.49 0.48
CA ARG A 76 -7.48 -5.68 0.03
C ARG A 76 -8.16 -7.01 0.36
N TRP A 77 -8.99 -7.04 1.42
CA TRP A 77 -9.71 -8.24 1.84
C TRP A 77 -10.96 -8.52 1.01
N ALA A 78 -11.46 -7.53 0.27
CA ALA A 78 -12.61 -7.68 -0.63
C ALA A 78 -12.24 -8.39 -1.94
N ILE A 79 -10.98 -8.36 -2.33
CA ILE A 79 -10.51 -8.76 -3.66
C ILE A 79 -10.92 -10.19 -4.02
N PRO A 80 -10.75 -11.21 -3.15
CA PRO A 80 -11.16 -12.56 -3.49
C PRO A 80 -12.65 -12.70 -3.85
N GLU A 81 -13.54 -12.04 -3.12
CA GLU A 81 -14.99 -12.07 -3.40
C GLU A 81 -15.32 -11.27 -4.67
N LEU A 82 -14.70 -10.12 -4.91
CA LEU A 82 -14.85 -9.36 -6.15
C LEU A 82 -14.38 -10.14 -7.39
N CYS A 83 -13.46 -11.07 -7.21
CA CYS A 83 -13.06 -12.05 -8.22
C CYS A 83 -13.97 -13.29 -8.25
N ASN A 84 -15.12 -13.27 -7.58
CA ASN A 84 -16.02 -14.42 -7.43
C ASN A 84 -15.31 -15.65 -6.84
N PHE A 85 -14.27 -15.44 -6.03
CA PHE A 85 -13.41 -16.49 -5.50
C PHE A 85 -12.79 -17.39 -6.57
N GLN A 86 -12.40 -16.81 -7.71
CA GLN A 86 -11.81 -17.53 -8.83
C GLN A 86 -10.45 -16.99 -9.20
N GLY A 87 -9.50 -17.88 -9.46
CA GLY A 87 -8.18 -17.54 -9.95
C GLY A 87 -7.35 -16.71 -8.98
N ARG A 88 -6.55 -15.81 -9.54
CA ARG A 88 -5.62 -14.94 -8.80
C ARG A 88 -5.96 -13.47 -8.99
N ALA A 89 -5.49 -12.65 -8.05
CA ALA A 89 -5.51 -11.20 -8.14
C ALA A 89 -4.29 -10.61 -7.45
N ILE A 90 -3.69 -9.55 -8.01
CA ILE A 90 -2.63 -8.79 -7.36
C ILE A 90 -3.27 -7.60 -6.65
N TYR A 91 -2.81 -7.31 -5.44
CA TYR A 91 -3.06 -6.06 -4.73
C TYR A 91 -1.78 -5.25 -4.63
N MET A 92 -1.89 -3.93 -4.79
CA MET A 92 -0.82 -2.98 -4.53
C MET A 92 -1.35 -1.73 -3.82
N ASP A 93 -0.53 -1.13 -2.95
CA ASP A 93 -0.73 0.26 -2.52
C ASP A 93 -0.36 1.19 -3.70
N ALA A 94 -0.84 2.43 -3.71
CA ALA A 94 -0.61 3.38 -4.82
C ALA A 94 0.84 3.87 -4.92
N ASP A 95 1.56 3.89 -3.80
CA ASP A 95 2.93 4.37 -3.67
C ASP A 95 3.99 3.33 -4.07
N VAL A 96 3.80 2.74 -5.26
CA VAL A 96 4.63 1.66 -5.79
C VAL A 96 5.10 1.99 -7.21
N VAL A 97 6.34 1.59 -7.54
CA VAL A 97 6.87 1.57 -8.92
C VAL A 97 7.24 0.14 -9.27
N VAL A 98 6.69 -0.36 -10.37
CA VAL A 98 6.97 -1.71 -10.89
C VAL A 98 8.15 -1.65 -11.86
N LEU A 99 9.18 -2.47 -11.63
CA LEU A 99 10.43 -2.50 -12.38
C LEU A 99 10.69 -3.85 -13.09
N CYS A 100 9.69 -4.74 -13.10
CA CYS A 100 9.78 -6.05 -13.75
C CYS A 100 8.47 -6.38 -14.48
N ASP A 101 8.46 -7.46 -15.25
CA ASP A 101 7.19 -8.02 -15.75
C ASP A 101 6.36 -8.53 -14.56
N ILE A 102 5.18 -7.92 -14.33
CA ILE A 102 4.30 -8.30 -13.22
C ILE A 102 3.76 -9.74 -13.37
N ALA A 103 3.86 -10.31 -14.57
CA ALA A 103 3.51 -11.72 -14.80
C ALA A 103 4.40 -12.67 -14.00
N GLU A 104 5.63 -12.27 -13.66
CA GLU A 104 6.51 -13.04 -12.77
C GLU A 104 5.89 -13.18 -11.36
N LEU A 105 5.34 -12.08 -10.83
CA LEU A 105 4.67 -12.09 -9.54
C LEU A 105 3.32 -12.83 -9.63
N TRP A 106 2.55 -12.60 -10.69
CA TRP A 106 1.28 -13.27 -10.95
C TRP A 106 1.42 -14.79 -11.01
N SER A 107 2.44 -15.30 -11.69
CA SER A 107 2.69 -16.72 -11.88
C SER A 107 3.51 -17.36 -10.76
N HIS A 108 3.89 -16.59 -9.74
CA HIS A 108 4.71 -17.10 -8.63
C HIS A 108 4.09 -18.39 -8.06
N PRO A 109 4.85 -19.48 -7.91
CA PRO A 109 4.35 -20.73 -7.33
C PRO A 109 3.70 -20.49 -5.98
N MET A 110 2.59 -21.15 -5.71
CA MET A 110 1.80 -20.97 -4.51
C MET A 110 1.55 -22.34 -3.87
N ASN A 111 1.85 -22.43 -2.58
CA ASN A 111 1.60 -23.64 -1.79
C ASN A 111 0.10 -23.87 -1.64
N ASP A 112 -0.31 -25.13 -1.50
CA ASP A 112 -1.72 -25.53 -1.41
C ASP A 112 -2.45 -24.88 -0.21
N ASP A 113 -1.75 -24.58 0.87
CA ASP A 113 -2.32 -23.96 2.07
C ASP A 113 -2.38 -22.43 2.01
N ALA A 114 -1.61 -21.80 1.12
CA ALA A 114 -1.52 -20.36 1.06
C ALA A 114 -2.75 -19.73 0.39
N MET A 115 -3.39 -18.78 1.06
CA MET A 115 -4.40 -17.92 0.46
C MET A 115 -3.83 -16.65 -0.14
N VAL A 116 -2.61 -16.27 0.28
CA VAL A 116 -1.94 -15.05 -0.21
C VAL A 116 -0.43 -15.23 -0.22
N ILE A 117 0.23 -14.67 -1.24
CA ILE A 117 1.69 -14.50 -1.27
C ILE A 117 1.98 -13.04 -0.96
N ALA A 118 2.88 -12.77 -0.02
CA ALA A 118 3.23 -11.41 0.39
C ALA A 118 4.65 -11.35 0.97
N LYS A 119 5.19 -10.15 1.15
CA LYS A 119 6.48 -9.98 1.83
C LYS A 119 6.39 -10.48 3.27
N GLY A 120 7.35 -11.29 3.67
CA GLY A 120 7.53 -11.68 5.05
C GLY A 120 7.86 -10.47 5.95
N GLY A 121 7.38 -10.49 7.18
CA GLY A 121 7.68 -9.44 8.15
C GLY A 121 8.06 -10.02 9.51
N LYS A 122 8.73 -9.22 10.35
CA LYS A 122 9.18 -9.65 11.69
C LYS A 122 8.03 -10.09 12.62
N SER A 123 6.85 -9.52 12.45
CA SER A 123 5.68 -9.79 13.31
C SER A 123 4.45 -10.26 12.55
N SER A 124 4.34 -9.95 11.26
CA SER A 124 3.28 -10.39 10.35
C SER A 124 3.69 -10.10 8.91
N ALA A 125 3.00 -10.71 7.94
CA ALA A 125 3.20 -10.41 6.53
C ALA A 125 2.84 -8.95 6.21
N ARG A 126 3.51 -8.39 5.19
CA ARG A 126 3.21 -7.06 4.63
C ARG A 126 2.38 -7.24 3.37
N LEU A 127 1.12 -6.87 3.44
CA LEU A 127 0.16 -7.02 2.35
C LEU A 127 0.05 -5.78 1.44
N CYS A 128 0.99 -4.88 1.49
CA CYS A 128 1.01 -3.68 0.64
C CYS A 128 1.31 -3.98 -0.84
N THR A 129 1.91 -5.13 -1.12
CA THR A 129 1.95 -5.78 -2.43
C THR A 129 1.76 -7.27 -2.19
N CYS A 130 0.73 -7.87 -2.77
CA CYS A 130 0.47 -9.30 -2.55
C CYS A 130 -0.31 -9.92 -3.72
N VAL A 131 -0.27 -11.27 -3.77
CA VAL A 131 -1.05 -12.06 -4.75
C VAL A 131 -2.02 -12.94 -4.00
N TRP A 132 -3.29 -12.82 -4.30
CA TRP A 132 -4.36 -13.63 -3.76
C TRP A 132 -4.54 -14.92 -4.56
N ASN A 133 -4.70 -16.05 -3.86
CA ASN A 133 -5.42 -17.22 -4.33
C ASN A 133 -6.87 -17.04 -3.90
N CYS A 134 -7.71 -16.56 -4.83
CA CYS A 134 -9.08 -16.20 -4.52
C CYS A 134 -9.92 -17.41 -4.09
N GLU A 135 -9.69 -18.59 -4.67
CA GLU A 135 -10.39 -19.83 -4.32
C GLU A 135 -10.07 -20.26 -2.89
N LYS A 136 -8.78 -20.22 -2.52
CA LYS A 136 -8.33 -20.59 -1.18
C LYS A 136 -8.81 -19.60 -0.14
N ALA A 137 -8.80 -18.32 -0.47
CA ALA A 137 -9.24 -17.24 0.43
C ALA A 137 -10.71 -17.41 0.86
N ARG A 138 -11.57 -17.98 0.00
CA ARG A 138 -12.98 -18.29 0.32
C ARG A 138 -13.17 -19.12 1.59
N GLN A 139 -12.22 -19.98 1.91
CA GLN A 139 -12.30 -20.87 3.06
C GLN A 139 -12.00 -20.17 4.39
N HIS A 140 -11.39 -18.98 4.33
CA HIS A 140 -10.81 -18.30 5.49
C HIS A 140 -11.35 -16.89 5.71
N LEU A 141 -11.85 -16.23 4.66
CA LEU A 141 -12.38 -14.88 4.77
C LEU A 141 -13.88 -14.88 5.07
N PRO A 142 -14.35 -13.97 5.93
CA PRO A 142 -15.78 -13.71 6.08
C PRO A 142 -16.34 -13.09 4.80
N SER A 143 -17.67 -12.98 4.70
CA SER A 143 -18.33 -12.35 3.56
C SER A 143 -17.91 -10.88 3.41
N LEU A 144 -17.95 -10.36 2.19
CA LEU A 144 -17.68 -8.95 1.89
C LEU A 144 -18.58 -8.03 2.74
N LYS A 145 -19.83 -8.42 2.96
CA LYS A 145 -20.75 -7.68 3.81
C LYS A 145 -20.20 -7.54 5.24
N GLU A 146 -19.75 -8.65 5.84
CA GLU A 146 -19.18 -8.63 7.20
C GLU A 146 -17.90 -7.81 7.27
N ILE A 147 -17.03 -7.91 6.23
CA ILE A 147 -15.79 -7.12 6.15
C ILE A 147 -16.11 -5.63 6.10
N ARG A 148 -17.10 -5.22 5.32
CA ARG A 148 -17.47 -3.81 5.11
C ARG A 148 -18.07 -3.18 6.35
N GLU A 149 -19.00 -3.87 7.00
CA GLU A 149 -19.82 -3.32 8.07
C GLU A 149 -19.13 -3.33 9.45
N GLN A 150 -18.02 -4.05 9.60
CA GLN A 150 -17.33 -4.17 10.89
C GLN A 150 -16.01 -3.39 10.92
N PRO A 151 -15.89 -2.30 11.69
CA PRO A 151 -14.66 -1.49 11.77
C PRO A 151 -13.40 -2.29 12.15
N GLU A 152 -13.55 -3.36 12.96
CA GLU A 152 -12.45 -4.20 13.42
C GLU A 152 -12.03 -5.29 12.42
N SER A 153 -12.72 -5.44 11.27
CA SER A 153 -12.47 -6.53 10.31
C SER A 153 -11.03 -6.55 9.84
N HIS A 154 -10.48 -5.43 9.40
CA HIS A 154 -9.10 -5.35 8.97
C HIS A 154 -8.13 -5.86 10.04
N LYS A 155 -8.29 -5.40 11.30
CA LYS A 155 -7.45 -5.82 12.42
C LYS A 155 -7.60 -7.31 12.73
N LYS A 156 -8.84 -7.82 12.74
CA LYS A 156 -9.13 -9.25 12.98
C LYS A 156 -8.49 -10.14 11.89
N LEU A 157 -8.57 -9.73 10.62
CA LEU A 157 -7.99 -10.45 9.49
C LEU A 157 -6.45 -10.43 9.52
N MET A 158 -5.84 -9.32 9.90
CA MET A 158 -4.39 -9.28 10.18
C MET A 158 -3.99 -10.21 11.33
N GLN A 159 -4.83 -10.35 12.37
CA GLN A 159 -4.59 -11.31 13.45
C GLN A 159 -4.79 -12.76 12.98
N LEU A 160 -5.76 -13.03 12.12
CA LEU A 160 -5.99 -14.35 11.51
C LEU A 160 -4.74 -14.85 10.79
N ILE A 161 -4.17 -14.06 9.89
CA ILE A 161 -2.96 -14.45 9.15
C ILE A 161 -1.75 -14.58 10.07
N LYS A 162 -1.64 -13.75 11.11
CA LYS A 162 -0.57 -13.86 12.11
C LYS A 162 -0.67 -15.15 12.91
N ALA A 163 -1.88 -15.58 13.26
CA ALA A 163 -2.13 -16.82 13.99
C ALA A 163 -1.98 -18.08 13.11
N ASN A 164 -2.12 -17.92 11.78
CA ASN A 164 -2.08 -19.01 10.83
C ASN A 164 -1.04 -18.73 9.72
N PRO A 165 0.26 -18.84 10.02
CA PRO A 165 1.32 -18.46 9.11
C PRO A 165 1.34 -19.25 7.78
N LEU A 166 0.75 -20.44 7.73
CA LEU A 166 0.63 -21.22 6.50
C LEU A 166 -0.29 -20.58 5.45
N LEU A 167 -1.22 -19.70 5.88
CA LEU A 167 -2.09 -18.96 4.97
C LEU A 167 -1.35 -17.91 4.15
N VAL A 168 -0.13 -17.54 4.56
CA VAL A 168 0.69 -16.55 3.87
C VAL A 168 2.00 -17.17 3.46
N GLN A 169 2.23 -17.25 2.16
CA GLN A 169 3.51 -17.66 1.61
C GLN A 169 4.39 -16.43 1.41
N PRO A 170 5.63 -16.40 1.96
CA PRO A 170 6.55 -15.32 1.68
C PRO A 170 7.09 -15.40 0.25
N TYR A 171 7.26 -14.25 -0.40
CA TYR A 171 8.03 -14.08 -1.61
C TYR A 171 9.36 -13.35 -1.33
N GLN A 172 10.22 -13.23 -2.35
CA GLN A 172 11.49 -12.53 -2.26
C GLN A 172 11.28 -11.04 -2.00
N ASP A 173 12.12 -10.43 -1.16
CA ASP A 173 12.03 -9.01 -0.75
C ASP A 173 12.04 -8.03 -1.92
N SER A 174 12.63 -8.41 -3.07
CA SER A 174 12.66 -7.62 -4.31
C SER A 174 11.27 -7.28 -4.87
N TYR A 175 10.23 -8.09 -4.61
CA TYR A 175 8.85 -7.82 -5.05
C TYR A 175 8.07 -6.84 -4.15
N ASN A 176 8.67 -6.35 -3.11
CA ASN A 176 8.14 -5.27 -2.26
C ASN A 176 9.31 -4.67 -1.46
N ASN A 177 10.25 -4.07 -2.18
CA ASN A 177 11.38 -3.40 -1.55
C ASN A 177 10.90 -2.07 -0.97
N ILE A 178 10.98 -1.94 0.35
CA ILE A 178 10.67 -0.68 1.03
C ILE A 178 11.83 0.28 0.82
N ASP A 179 11.53 1.51 0.51
CA ASP A 179 12.49 2.57 0.18
C ASP A 179 13.56 2.86 1.25
N GLY A 180 13.32 2.47 2.50
CA GLY A 180 14.31 2.49 3.58
C GLY A 180 15.20 1.24 3.67
N GLU A 181 15.08 0.27 2.75
CA GLU A 181 15.94 -0.92 2.66
C GLU A 181 17.10 -0.66 1.69
N ASP A 182 18.30 -1.18 2.02
CA ASP A 182 19.53 -0.94 1.24
C ASP A 182 19.67 -1.91 0.04
N MET A 183 18.59 -2.06 -0.76
CA MET A 183 18.67 -2.86 -1.99
C MET A 183 19.11 -1.99 -3.17
N ALA A 184 20.00 -2.51 -4.01
CA ALA A 184 20.40 -1.84 -5.25
C ALA A 184 19.24 -1.84 -6.26
N ILE A 185 19.09 -0.78 -7.05
CA ILE A 185 17.95 -0.60 -7.99
C ILE A 185 17.80 -1.81 -8.93
N GLU A 186 18.91 -2.34 -9.43
CA GLU A 186 18.95 -3.46 -10.38
C GLU A 186 18.39 -4.76 -9.79
N GLN A 187 18.28 -4.84 -8.47
CA GLN A 187 17.73 -5.99 -7.75
C GLN A 187 16.26 -5.79 -7.37
N ILE A 188 15.77 -4.55 -7.41
CA ILE A 188 14.40 -4.22 -7.07
C ILE A 188 13.48 -4.58 -8.23
N LYS A 189 12.48 -5.40 -7.96
CA LYS A 189 11.41 -5.73 -8.91
C LYS A 189 10.19 -4.84 -8.71
N ILE A 190 9.87 -4.51 -7.47
CA ILE A 190 8.79 -3.60 -7.10
C ILE A 190 9.29 -2.73 -5.95
N LEU A 191 9.40 -1.43 -6.20
CA LEU A 191 9.78 -0.41 -5.23
C LEU A 191 8.53 0.13 -4.54
N HIS A 192 8.52 0.17 -3.21
CA HIS A 192 7.46 0.74 -2.40
C HIS A 192 8.01 1.89 -1.55
N TYR A 193 7.70 3.14 -1.90
CA TYR A 193 8.17 4.35 -1.23
C TYR A 193 7.17 4.80 -0.15
N SER A 194 7.10 4.01 0.91
CA SER A 194 6.02 4.06 1.91
C SER A 194 6.18 5.10 3.02
N ASP A 195 7.33 5.78 3.12
CA ASP A 195 7.53 6.83 4.14
C ASP A 195 6.80 8.11 3.74
N MET A 196 5.74 8.44 4.48
CA MET A 196 4.87 9.57 4.19
C MET A 196 5.59 10.92 4.20
N GLY A 197 6.69 11.06 4.93
CA GLY A 197 7.48 12.31 4.99
C GLY A 197 8.43 12.48 3.81
N THR A 198 8.79 11.41 3.13
CA THR A 198 9.81 11.40 2.08
C THR A 198 9.31 10.85 0.74
N GLN A 199 7.98 10.72 0.56
CA GLN A 199 7.41 10.21 -0.69
C GLN A 199 7.83 11.04 -1.90
N PHE A 200 8.25 10.37 -2.96
CA PHE A 200 8.75 10.99 -4.18
C PHE A 200 7.69 11.83 -4.90
N SER A 201 6.43 11.41 -4.81
CA SER A 201 5.29 12.07 -5.42
C SER A 201 4.98 13.46 -4.86
N HIS A 202 5.38 13.78 -3.61
CA HIS A 202 5.10 15.07 -2.98
C HIS A 202 5.61 16.27 -3.79
N LYS A 203 6.73 16.10 -4.49
CA LYS A 203 7.32 17.13 -5.35
C LYS A 203 6.33 17.64 -6.41
N TYR A 204 5.43 16.77 -6.87
CA TYR A 204 4.43 17.06 -7.90
C TYR A 204 3.04 17.24 -7.31
N ALA A 205 2.62 16.37 -6.39
CA ALA A 205 1.29 16.38 -5.81
C ALA A 205 1.01 17.64 -4.97
N VAL A 206 1.98 18.10 -4.17
CA VAL A 206 1.76 19.24 -3.27
C VAL A 206 1.52 20.54 -4.03
N PRO A 207 2.32 20.91 -5.06
CA PRO A 207 2.01 22.08 -5.89
C PRO A 207 0.65 21.99 -6.58
N ARG A 208 0.32 20.84 -7.20
CA ARG A 208 -0.97 20.64 -7.87
C ARG A 208 -2.16 20.85 -6.93
N LEU A 209 -2.08 20.27 -5.74
CA LEU A 209 -3.13 20.43 -4.73
C LEU A 209 -3.27 21.88 -4.28
N ALA A 210 -2.14 22.60 -4.10
CA ALA A 210 -2.14 24.00 -3.70
C ALA A 210 -2.78 24.90 -4.76
N GLU A 211 -2.54 24.64 -6.07
CA GLU A 211 -3.19 25.34 -7.20
C GLU A 211 -4.71 25.16 -7.18
N ASN A 212 -5.19 24.02 -6.72
CA ASN A 212 -6.61 23.71 -6.58
C ASN A 212 -7.19 24.08 -5.20
N HIS A 213 -6.48 24.85 -4.38
CA HIS A 213 -6.86 25.21 -3.01
C HIS A 213 -7.12 24.00 -2.11
N GLN A 214 -6.52 22.87 -2.44
CA GLN A 214 -6.55 21.63 -1.67
C GLN A 214 -5.24 21.45 -0.89
N LYS A 215 -5.29 20.59 0.12
CA LYS A 215 -4.09 20.20 0.88
C LYS A 215 -3.92 18.69 0.81
N HIS A 216 -2.66 18.27 0.76
CA HIS A 216 -2.35 16.87 0.93
C HIS A 216 -2.82 16.39 2.31
N TRP A 217 -3.34 15.16 2.39
CA TRP A 217 -3.81 14.60 3.66
C TRP A 217 -2.68 14.35 4.67
N PHE A 218 -1.45 14.23 4.21
CA PHE A 218 -0.27 14.22 5.06
C PHE A 218 0.14 15.67 5.34
N ASP A 219 0.07 16.07 6.60
CA ASP A 219 0.41 17.40 7.08
C ASP A 219 1.71 17.43 7.92
N GLY A 220 2.43 16.30 7.96
CA GLY A 220 3.74 16.20 8.58
C GLY A 220 4.82 16.93 7.77
N LYS A 221 6.02 16.98 8.33
CA LYS A 221 7.17 17.60 7.66
C LYS A 221 7.59 16.77 6.45
N ILE A 222 7.54 17.38 5.27
CA ILE A 222 8.10 16.79 4.05
C ILE A 222 9.61 17.05 4.04
N MET A 223 10.39 16.00 3.79
CA MET A 223 11.84 16.02 3.75
C MET A 223 12.34 15.31 2.49
N PRO A 224 13.52 15.69 1.97
CA PRO A 224 14.16 14.94 0.89
C PRO A 224 14.42 13.49 1.32
N HIS A 225 14.13 12.55 0.42
CA HIS A 225 14.52 11.16 0.63
C HIS A 225 16.04 11.00 0.58
N PRO A 226 16.67 10.18 1.45
CA PRO A 226 18.14 10.02 1.47
C PRO A 226 18.68 9.32 0.21
N ARG A 227 17.90 8.46 -0.45
CA ARG A 227 18.28 7.70 -1.66
C ARG A 227 17.98 8.54 -2.90
N GLN A 228 18.97 9.32 -3.36
CA GLN A 228 18.86 10.17 -4.55
C GLN A 228 18.63 9.37 -5.84
N ASP A 229 19.16 8.15 -5.92
CA ASP A 229 18.95 7.22 -7.01
C ASP A 229 17.47 6.80 -7.17
N LEU A 230 16.75 6.57 -6.06
CA LEU A 230 15.33 6.25 -6.08
C LEU A 230 14.46 7.47 -6.44
N ILE A 231 14.84 8.68 -6.01
CA ILE A 231 14.19 9.93 -6.45
C ILE A 231 14.31 10.08 -7.97
N GLN A 232 15.52 9.90 -8.51
CA GLN A 232 15.77 10.00 -9.95
C GLN A 232 14.98 8.96 -10.74
N LEU A 233 14.88 7.73 -10.21
CA LEU A 233 14.07 6.67 -10.81
C LEU A 233 12.60 7.09 -10.91
N PHE A 234 12.01 7.60 -9.83
CA PHE A 234 10.63 8.07 -9.84
C PHE A 234 10.43 9.23 -10.82
N ASP A 235 11.32 10.23 -10.79
CA ASP A 235 11.28 11.39 -11.69
C ASP A 235 11.36 10.96 -13.17
N GLN A 236 12.17 9.95 -13.47
CA GLN A 236 12.25 9.37 -14.81
C GLN A 236 10.91 8.76 -15.25
N TYR A 237 10.32 7.91 -14.42
CA TYR A 237 9.02 7.27 -14.73
C TYR A 237 7.89 8.28 -14.85
N TYR A 238 7.91 9.31 -14.02
CA TYR A 238 6.97 10.42 -14.10
C TYR A 238 7.09 11.17 -15.44
N ALA A 239 8.30 11.52 -15.85
CA ALA A 239 8.56 12.20 -17.11
C ALA A 239 8.20 11.33 -18.33
N GLU A 240 8.52 10.04 -18.29
CA GLU A 240 8.15 9.07 -19.33
C GLU A 240 6.63 8.93 -19.47
N ALA A 241 5.91 8.84 -18.35
CA ALA A 241 4.45 8.78 -18.35
C ALA A 241 3.84 10.01 -19.03
N LEU A 242 4.30 11.21 -18.67
CA LEU A 242 3.85 12.45 -19.32
C LEU A 242 4.15 12.47 -20.83
N ALA A 243 5.34 12.01 -21.22
CA ALA A 243 5.74 11.97 -22.64
C ALA A 243 4.87 11.01 -23.48
N LEU A 244 4.31 9.97 -22.83
CA LEU A 244 3.37 9.03 -23.45
C LEU A 244 1.90 9.48 -23.38
N GLY A 245 1.63 10.68 -22.85
CA GLY A 245 0.30 11.27 -22.78
C GLY A 245 -0.51 10.92 -21.53
N TYR A 246 0.08 10.21 -20.56
CA TYR A 246 -0.54 10.05 -19.24
C TYR A 246 -0.55 11.40 -18.52
N LYS A 247 -1.60 11.65 -17.76
CA LYS A 247 -1.75 12.88 -16.97
C LYS A 247 -2.36 12.55 -15.62
N PRO A 248 -1.96 13.22 -14.51
CA PRO A 248 -2.62 13.05 -13.23
C PRO A 248 -4.14 13.25 -13.30
N GLU A 249 -4.59 14.19 -14.15
CA GLU A 249 -6.01 14.51 -14.35
C GLU A 249 -6.85 13.33 -14.88
N ASN A 250 -6.22 12.34 -15.51
CA ASN A 250 -6.91 11.13 -16.00
C ASN A 250 -7.44 10.25 -14.85
N TYR A 251 -6.94 10.45 -13.63
CA TYR A 251 -7.29 9.68 -12.44
C TYR A 251 -8.18 10.45 -11.47
N ILE A 252 -8.61 11.67 -11.83
CA ILE A 252 -9.49 12.49 -10.97
C ILE A 252 -10.84 11.80 -10.81
N ILE A 253 -11.27 11.74 -9.56
CA ILE A 253 -12.63 11.31 -9.16
C ILE A 253 -13.33 12.44 -8.42
N GLU A 254 -14.65 12.28 -8.23
CA GLU A 254 -15.37 13.12 -7.27
C GLU A 254 -14.83 12.87 -5.87
N PRO A 255 -14.31 13.91 -5.17
CA PRO A 255 -13.73 13.73 -3.86
C PRO A 255 -14.75 13.21 -2.84
N PHE A 256 -14.38 12.17 -2.10
CA PHE A 256 -15.22 11.62 -1.04
C PHE A 256 -15.40 12.58 0.15
N GLY A 257 -14.43 13.46 0.36
CA GLY A 257 -14.43 14.38 1.49
C GLY A 257 -13.93 13.72 2.78
N HIS A 258 -14.56 14.08 3.91
CA HIS A 258 -14.14 13.58 5.22
C HIS A 258 -14.49 12.10 5.40
N PHE A 259 -13.57 11.33 5.97
CA PHE A 259 -13.80 9.96 6.42
C PHE A 259 -13.08 9.71 7.76
N SER A 260 -13.69 8.86 8.59
CA SER A 260 -13.10 8.45 9.87
C SER A 260 -12.02 7.39 9.66
N LYS A 261 -10.93 7.46 10.42
CA LYS A 261 -9.82 6.49 10.42
C LYS A 261 -9.08 6.47 11.75
N ALA A 262 -8.34 5.39 12.01
CA ALA A 262 -7.64 5.16 13.27
C ALA A 262 -6.49 6.17 13.53
N THR A 263 -5.83 6.65 12.49
CA THR A 263 -4.86 7.74 12.59
C THR A 263 -5.61 9.05 12.51
N GLN A 264 -5.38 9.95 13.47
CA GLN A 264 -5.95 11.32 13.47
C GLN A 264 -5.28 12.19 12.40
N ILE A 265 -5.15 11.68 11.18
CA ILE A 265 -4.74 12.48 10.05
C ILE A 265 -6.01 13.15 9.57
N ASN A 266 -6.14 14.44 9.86
CA ASN A 266 -7.28 15.20 9.37
C ASN A 266 -7.04 15.50 7.90
N TYR A 267 -7.90 14.97 7.06
CA TYR A 267 -7.88 15.13 5.63
C TYR A 267 -7.95 16.60 5.16
N GLN A 268 -8.53 17.47 5.97
CA GLN A 268 -8.63 18.91 5.69
C GLN A 268 -7.38 19.69 6.09
N GLY A 269 -6.26 19.04 6.35
CA GLY A 269 -4.98 19.68 6.68
C GLY A 269 -4.92 20.22 8.10
N ASN A 270 -5.69 19.64 9.00
CA ASN A 270 -5.52 19.86 10.42
C ASN A 270 -4.57 18.79 10.94
N GLN A 271 -3.53 19.25 11.55
CA GLN A 271 -2.36 18.59 12.09
C GLN A 271 -2.55 17.10 12.40
N VAL A 272 -1.62 16.27 11.88
CA VAL A 272 -1.29 15.00 12.53
C VAL A 272 -0.87 15.34 13.95
N THR A 273 -1.82 15.36 14.86
CA THR A 273 -1.51 15.19 16.25
C THR A 273 -1.18 13.68 16.44
N ARG A 274 -0.03 13.25 15.92
CA ARG A 274 0.79 12.38 16.76
C ARG A 274 0.92 13.22 18.01
N SER A 275 0.15 12.86 19.05
CA SER A 275 0.34 13.52 20.31
C SER A 275 1.83 13.44 20.57
N GLU A 276 2.48 14.54 20.88
CA GLU A 276 3.87 14.55 21.35
C GLU A 276 4.07 13.61 22.54
N LYS A 277 2.98 13.08 23.12
CA LYS A 277 2.92 11.99 24.09
C LYS A 277 3.37 10.64 23.54
N ASP A 278 3.31 10.37 22.24
CA ASP A 278 3.80 9.10 21.65
C ASP A 278 5.27 9.16 21.23
N THR A 279 5.88 10.34 21.16
CA THR A 279 7.34 10.50 21.30
C THR A 279 7.71 10.46 22.78
N ASN A 280 7.22 9.43 23.42
CA ASN A 280 7.38 9.22 24.84
C ASN A 280 8.88 9.30 25.17
N TRP A 281 9.29 10.30 25.97
CA TRP A 281 10.59 10.42 26.62
C TRP A 281 11.14 9.04 27.06
N LEU A 282 10.27 8.12 27.52
CA LEU A 282 10.60 6.74 27.84
C LEU A 282 11.06 5.93 26.61
N SER A 283 10.45 6.06 25.45
CA SER A 283 10.87 5.31 24.27
C SER A 283 12.18 5.85 23.66
N GLN A 284 12.44 7.16 23.79
CA GLN A 284 13.75 7.74 23.45
C GLN A 284 14.83 7.27 24.45
N GLN A 285 14.54 7.25 25.73
CA GLN A 285 15.44 6.72 26.78
C GLN A 285 15.73 5.22 26.56
N ILE A 286 14.71 4.44 26.25
CA ILE A 286 14.89 2.99 25.94
C ILE A 286 15.72 2.77 24.67
N ARG A 287 15.54 3.59 23.62
CA ARG A 287 16.38 3.54 22.41
C ARG A 287 17.83 3.94 22.72
N GLN A 288 18.04 4.99 23.52
CA GLN A 288 19.39 5.41 23.94
C GLN A 288 20.08 4.39 24.85
N LEU A 289 19.33 3.75 25.77
CA LEU A 289 19.84 2.65 26.59
C LEU A 289 20.20 1.44 25.74
N LYS A 290 19.33 1.01 24.79
CA LYS A 290 19.64 -0.09 23.86
C LYS A 290 20.85 0.21 22.96
N ALA A 291 21.05 1.45 22.53
CA ALA A 291 22.23 1.86 21.77
C ALA A 291 23.51 1.80 22.63
N LYS A 292 23.45 2.25 23.89
CA LYS A 292 24.58 2.15 24.85
C LYS A 292 24.94 0.71 25.21
N PHE A 293 23.97 -0.20 25.26
CA PHE A 293 24.23 -1.63 25.51
C PHE A 293 24.78 -2.37 24.27
N LYS A 294 24.46 -1.91 23.05
CA LYS A 294 25.04 -2.46 21.82
C LYS A 294 26.52 -2.12 21.63
N SER A 295 26.96 -0.98 22.17
CA SER A 295 28.38 -0.52 22.08
C SER A 295 29.32 -1.16 23.10
N LYS A 296 28.83 -2.00 24.02
CA LYS A 296 29.60 -2.69 25.05
C LYS A 296 29.57 -4.20 24.89
N LYS A 297 29.77 -4.73 23.68
CA LYS A 297 30.18 -6.13 23.56
C LYS A 297 31.70 -6.18 23.73
N PRO A 298 32.21 -6.92 24.75
CA PRO A 298 33.64 -7.14 24.88
C PRO A 298 34.10 -7.98 23.69
N THR A 299 35.08 -7.48 22.96
CA THR A 299 35.92 -8.28 22.04
C THR A 299 36.70 -9.26 22.89
N PHE A 300 36.31 -10.53 22.88
CA PHE A 300 37.18 -11.60 23.33
C PHE A 300 38.18 -11.86 22.21
N THR A 301 39.43 -11.44 22.41
CA THR A 301 40.61 -11.99 21.72
C THR A 301 40.93 -13.30 22.38
N LEU A 302 40.81 -14.39 21.64
CA LEU A 302 41.47 -15.64 21.95
C LEU A 302 42.90 -15.47 21.48
N ASP A 303 43.83 -15.28 22.42
CA ASP A 303 45.24 -15.55 22.23
C ASP A 303 45.48 -17.04 22.54
N GLU A 304 46.20 -17.69 21.60
CA GLU A 304 46.77 -19.03 21.51
C GLU A 304 45.83 -20.20 21.24
#